data_93b62c27e93d2d35117f84db37c44b12
#
_entry.id   93b62c27e93d2d35117f84db37c44b12
#
_cell.length_a   1.000
_cell.length_b   1.000
_cell.length_c   1.000
_cell.angle_alpha   90.00
_cell.angle_beta   90.00
_cell.angle_gamma   90.00
#
_symmetry.space_group_name_H-M   'P 1'
#
loop_
_entity.id
_entity.type
_entity.pdbx_description
1 polymer ?
#
loop_
_entity_poly.entity_id
_entity_poly.type
_entity_poly.pdbx_seq_one_letter_code
_entity_poly.pdbx_strand_id
1 'polypeptide(L)'
;QVIIDGAYKAPREINFWLGLILMKIILGLSLTGYLLPWDQKGYYATQVSTKIMGATPVVGAQLQEVVQGGAQYNHHTLTRFFAMHAGILPGLLMGFLALHLYVFRRHGLTVHQPKKNPDTTFWPDQVLKDGVACLGVLAVVLLFAIFKGAELSPPADAAKAYAAARP
;
A
#
# COMPACT_ATOMS: atom_id res chain seq x y z
N GLN A 1 4.15 11.14 -13.47
CA GLN A 1 3.56 11.39 -14.81
C GLN A 1 2.31 12.25 -14.70
N VAL A 2 1.24 11.85 -13.96
CA VAL A 2 -0.03 12.59 -13.83
C VAL A 2 0.15 14.08 -13.49
N ILE A 3 1.09 14.40 -12.59
CA ILE A 3 1.39 15.78 -12.17
C ILE A 3 2.13 16.53 -13.28
N ILE A 4 3.12 15.90 -13.90
CA ILE A 4 3.94 16.50 -14.97
C ILE A 4 3.09 16.83 -16.18
N ASP A 5 2.21 15.91 -16.58
CA ASP A 5 1.33 16.07 -17.75
C ASP A 5 0.09 16.91 -17.47
N GLY A 6 -0.09 17.38 -16.22
CA GLY A 6 -1.26 18.14 -15.81
C GLY A 6 -2.59 17.37 -15.89
N ALA A 7 -2.53 16.03 -15.90
CA ALA A 7 -3.70 15.16 -16.04
C ALA A 7 -4.66 15.19 -14.84
N TYR A 8 -4.30 15.89 -13.77
CA TYR A 8 -5.14 16.15 -12.60
C TYR A 8 -6.07 17.37 -12.76
N LYS A 9 -5.90 18.17 -13.81
CA LYS A 9 -6.71 19.38 -14.04
C LYS A 9 -8.14 19.01 -14.47
N ALA A 10 -9.02 20.01 -14.39
CA ALA A 10 -10.43 19.86 -14.76
C ALA A 10 -10.65 19.07 -16.06
N PRO A 11 -11.57 18.12 -16.09
CA PRO A 11 -12.56 17.73 -15.06
C PRO A 11 -12.11 16.54 -14.18
N ARG A 12 -10.79 16.27 -14.03
CA ARG A 12 -10.23 15.04 -13.43
C ARG A 12 -9.73 15.20 -12.00
N GLU A 13 -9.99 16.35 -11.36
CA GLU A 13 -9.51 16.61 -9.99
C GLU A 13 -10.00 15.55 -9.00
N ILE A 14 -11.28 15.17 -9.08
CA ILE A 14 -11.87 14.15 -8.20
C ILE A 14 -11.15 12.82 -8.40
N ASN A 15 -10.85 12.44 -9.64
CA ASN A 15 -10.14 11.21 -9.92
C ASN A 15 -8.72 11.21 -9.35
N PHE A 16 -8.05 12.34 -9.41
CA PHE A 16 -6.73 12.51 -8.80
C PHE A 16 -6.76 12.34 -7.28
N TRP A 17 -7.73 12.97 -6.60
CA TRP A 17 -7.91 12.83 -5.15
C TRP A 17 -8.23 11.39 -4.74
N LEU A 18 -9.09 10.71 -5.49
CA LEU A 18 -9.37 9.29 -5.27
C LEU A 18 -8.11 8.43 -5.41
N GLY A 19 -7.26 8.72 -6.40
CA GLY A 19 -5.96 8.06 -6.56
C GLY A 19 -5.02 8.29 -5.38
N LEU A 20 -4.99 9.50 -4.81
CA LEU A 20 -4.22 9.80 -3.60
C LEU A 20 -4.75 9.04 -2.37
N ILE A 21 -6.07 8.93 -2.23
CA ILE A 21 -6.70 8.14 -1.16
C ILE A 21 -6.30 6.66 -1.31
N LEU A 22 -6.40 6.10 -2.50
CA LEU A 22 -5.98 4.71 -2.77
C LEU A 22 -4.51 4.48 -2.41
N MET A 23 -3.64 5.41 -2.76
CA MET A 23 -2.22 5.36 -2.38
C MET A 23 -2.04 5.32 -0.85
N LYS A 24 -2.79 6.15 -0.11
CA LYS A 24 -2.75 6.15 1.36
C LYS A 24 -3.27 4.85 1.96
N ILE A 25 -4.31 4.25 1.39
CA ILE A 25 -4.84 2.96 1.82
C ILE A 25 -3.79 1.86 1.60
N ILE A 26 -3.09 1.84 0.48
CA ILE A 26 -2.01 0.87 0.21
C ILE A 26 -0.85 1.03 1.19
N LEU A 27 -0.45 2.27 1.51
CA LEU A 27 0.55 2.52 2.55
C LEU A 27 0.08 2.03 3.93
N GLY A 28 -1.19 2.22 4.25
CA GLY A 28 -1.80 1.68 5.48
C GLY A 28 -1.80 0.15 5.50
N LEU A 29 -2.12 -0.50 4.38
CA LEU A 29 -2.04 -1.95 4.23
C LEU A 29 -0.60 -2.46 4.44
N SER A 30 0.38 -1.81 3.82
CA SER A 30 1.77 -2.16 3.99
C SER A 30 2.22 -2.06 5.45
N LEU A 31 1.89 -0.95 6.12
CA LEU A 31 2.22 -0.74 7.53
C LEU A 31 1.55 -1.77 8.44
N THR A 32 0.24 -1.98 8.26
CA THR A 32 -0.52 -2.90 9.14
C THR A 32 -0.13 -4.35 8.92
N GLY A 33 0.18 -4.76 7.68
CA GLY A 33 0.61 -6.11 7.36
C GLY A 33 1.99 -6.46 7.90
N TYR A 34 2.90 -5.47 7.96
CA TYR A 34 4.28 -5.69 8.39
C TYR A 34 4.42 -6.10 9.87
N LEU A 35 3.47 -5.74 10.71
CA LEU A 35 3.44 -6.13 12.13
C LEU A 35 2.87 -7.54 12.36
N LEU A 36 2.06 -8.07 11.45
CA LEU A 36 1.29 -9.29 11.68
C LEU A 36 2.11 -10.53 12.00
N PRO A 37 3.31 -10.75 11.43
CA PRO A 37 4.17 -11.86 11.82
C PRO A 37 4.64 -11.80 13.28
N TRP A 38 4.50 -10.66 13.95
CA TRP A 38 4.93 -10.41 15.32
C TRP A 38 6.39 -10.81 15.58
N ASP A 39 7.23 -10.45 14.65
CA ASP A 39 8.67 -10.67 14.73
C ASP A 39 9.41 -9.37 15.12
N GLN A 40 10.71 -9.48 15.43
CA GLN A 40 11.52 -8.34 15.86
C GLN A 40 11.58 -7.23 14.81
N LYS A 41 11.68 -7.59 13.53
CA LYS A 41 11.73 -6.59 12.43
C LYS A 41 10.42 -5.83 12.31
N GLY A 42 9.29 -6.54 12.27
CA GLY A 42 7.96 -5.96 12.17
C GLY A 42 7.61 -5.07 13.38
N TYR A 43 7.96 -5.54 14.57
CA TYR A 43 7.75 -4.81 15.83
C TYR A 43 8.46 -3.46 15.82
N TYR A 44 9.78 -3.44 15.60
CA TYR A 44 10.56 -2.20 15.64
C TYR A 44 10.28 -1.27 14.45
N ALA A 45 10.06 -1.80 13.26
CA ALA A 45 9.67 -0.99 12.10
C ALA A 45 8.33 -0.30 12.31
N THR A 46 7.35 -1.00 12.91
CA THR A 46 6.06 -0.41 13.25
C THR A 46 6.21 0.62 14.36
N GLN A 47 7.07 0.37 15.34
CA GLN A 47 7.36 1.33 16.40
C GLN A 47 7.94 2.64 15.85
N VAL A 48 8.87 2.57 14.89
CA VAL A 48 9.41 3.76 14.23
C VAL A 48 8.30 4.51 13.48
N SER A 49 7.49 3.79 12.70
CA SER A 49 6.42 4.38 11.89
C SER A 49 5.36 5.07 12.74
N THR A 50 4.95 4.47 13.86
CA THR A 50 3.97 5.09 14.77
C THR A 50 4.56 6.23 15.58
N LYS A 51 5.86 6.20 15.92
CA LYS A 51 6.55 7.35 16.54
C LYS A 51 6.61 8.53 15.58
N ILE A 52 6.87 8.31 14.28
CA ILE A 52 6.81 9.36 13.25
C ILE A 52 5.39 9.94 13.18
N MET A 53 4.36 9.10 13.22
CA MET A 53 2.97 9.54 13.28
C MET A 53 2.72 10.38 14.56
N GLY A 54 3.23 9.93 15.71
CA GLY A 54 3.13 10.63 16.99
C GLY A 54 3.80 12.00 17.01
N ALA A 55 4.81 12.22 16.16
CA ALA A 55 5.49 13.51 16.03
C ALA A 55 4.66 14.56 15.27
N THR A 56 3.50 14.22 14.73
CA THR A 56 2.61 15.18 14.05
C THR A 56 2.09 16.19 15.08
N PRO A 57 2.23 17.51 14.83
CA PRO A 57 1.76 18.53 15.77
C PRO A 57 0.26 18.40 16.08
N VAL A 58 -0.11 18.68 17.33
CA VAL A 58 -1.49 18.76 17.86
C VAL A 58 -2.18 17.40 18.02
N VAL A 59 -2.21 16.55 17.00
CA VAL A 59 -3.01 15.31 16.98
C VAL A 59 -2.19 14.02 17.02
N GLY A 60 -0.86 14.13 16.88
CA GLY A 60 0.00 12.96 16.69
C GLY A 60 -0.01 11.97 17.86
N ALA A 61 0.09 12.46 19.08
CA ALA A 61 0.12 11.61 20.27
C ALA A 61 -1.17 10.80 20.43
N GLN A 62 -2.33 11.45 20.28
CA GLN A 62 -3.63 10.80 20.34
C GLN A 62 -3.82 9.78 19.20
N LEU A 63 -3.39 10.15 17.99
CA LEU A 63 -3.47 9.25 16.84
C LEU A 63 -2.58 8.02 17.05
N GLN A 64 -1.38 8.21 17.56
CA GLN A 64 -0.47 7.12 17.91
C GLN A 64 -1.10 6.16 18.92
N GLU A 65 -1.64 6.67 20.03
CA GLU A 65 -2.27 5.87 21.06
C GLU A 65 -3.49 5.10 20.55
N VAL A 66 -4.33 5.74 19.73
CA VAL A 66 -5.48 5.09 19.09
C VAL A 66 -5.04 3.97 18.16
N VAL A 67 -4.02 4.19 17.33
CA VAL A 67 -3.52 3.18 16.39
C VAL A 67 -2.84 2.03 17.12
N GLN A 68 -2.03 2.32 18.14
CA GLN A 68 -1.35 1.31 18.95
C GLN A 68 -2.32 0.50 19.82
N GLY A 69 -3.43 1.10 20.23
CA GLY A 69 -4.35 0.47 21.19
C GLY A 69 -3.93 0.63 22.64
N GLY A 70 -3.15 1.66 22.96
CA GLY A 70 -2.64 2.01 24.28
C GLY A 70 -1.22 2.58 24.24
N ALA A 71 -0.65 2.83 25.40
CA ALA A 71 0.68 3.44 25.54
C ALA A 71 1.83 2.53 25.08
N GLN A 72 1.60 1.21 25.02
CA GLN A 72 2.62 0.22 24.61
C GLN A 72 2.03 -0.81 23.66
N TYR A 73 2.91 -1.39 22.82
CA TYR A 73 2.54 -2.48 21.90
C TYR A 73 2.21 -3.74 22.70
N ASN A 74 1.03 -4.29 22.43
CA ASN A 74 0.52 -5.47 23.09
C ASN A 74 -0.45 -6.25 22.18
N HIS A 75 -1.14 -7.22 22.74
CA HIS A 75 -2.16 -7.99 22.03
C HIS A 75 -3.24 -7.13 21.35
N HIS A 76 -3.66 -6.02 21.98
CA HIS A 76 -4.63 -5.11 21.36
C HIS A 76 -4.09 -4.43 20.10
N THR A 77 -2.80 -4.12 20.06
CA THR A 77 -2.16 -3.58 18.86
C THR A 77 -2.27 -4.59 17.71
N LEU A 78 -1.89 -5.84 17.96
CA LEU A 78 -1.94 -6.88 16.94
C LEU A 78 -3.36 -7.13 16.43
N THR A 79 -4.33 -7.21 17.34
CA THR A 79 -5.76 -7.40 16.98
C THR A 79 -6.28 -6.24 16.12
N ARG A 80 -5.95 -5.00 16.47
CA ARG A 80 -6.35 -3.82 15.68
C ARG A 80 -5.72 -3.80 14.30
N PHE A 81 -4.42 -4.09 14.24
CA PHE A 81 -3.71 -4.14 12.96
C PHE A 81 -4.24 -5.26 12.08
N PHE A 82 -4.57 -6.41 12.64
CA PHE A 82 -5.21 -7.49 11.90
C PHE A 82 -6.59 -7.07 11.37
N ALA A 83 -7.45 -6.49 12.20
CA ALA A 83 -8.76 -6.03 11.78
C ALA A 83 -8.69 -4.96 10.68
N MET A 84 -7.73 -4.03 10.78
CA MET A 84 -7.49 -3.04 9.73
C MET A 84 -6.99 -3.69 8.43
N HIS A 85 -5.99 -4.57 8.52
CA HIS A 85 -5.34 -5.18 7.36
C HIS A 85 -6.25 -6.19 6.63
N ALA A 86 -6.97 -7.03 7.35
CA ALA A 86 -7.79 -8.08 6.76
C ALA A 86 -9.22 -7.64 6.42
N GLY A 87 -9.73 -6.59 7.07
CA GLY A 87 -11.12 -6.15 6.93
C GLY A 87 -11.27 -4.73 6.40
N ILE A 88 -10.93 -3.74 7.22
CA ILE A 88 -11.27 -2.35 6.96
C ILE A 88 -10.56 -1.81 5.71
N LEU A 89 -9.24 -1.93 5.65
CA LEU A 89 -8.45 -1.36 4.55
C LEU A 89 -8.72 -2.04 3.20
N PRO A 90 -8.85 -3.38 3.09
CA PRO A 90 -9.27 -4.02 1.84
C PRO A 90 -10.67 -3.60 1.40
N GLY A 91 -11.62 -3.48 2.33
CA GLY A 91 -12.96 -3.00 2.03
C GLY A 91 -12.95 -1.57 1.47
N LEU A 92 -12.21 -0.67 2.12
CA LEU A 92 -12.01 0.70 1.64
C LEU A 92 -11.30 0.73 0.28
N LEU A 93 -10.27 -0.11 0.09
CA LEU A 93 -9.55 -0.20 -1.17
C LEU A 93 -10.49 -0.57 -2.31
N MET A 94 -11.32 -1.58 -2.14
CA MET A 94 -12.29 -2.01 -3.16
C MET A 94 -13.34 -0.93 -3.45
N GLY A 95 -13.87 -0.29 -2.42
CA GLY A 95 -14.87 0.78 -2.58
C GLY A 95 -14.30 2.00 -3.31
N PHE A 96 -13.14 2.49 -2.87
CA PHE A 96 -12.48 3.63 -3.52
C PHE A 96 -11.94 3.29 -4.91
N LEU A 97 -11.51 2.05 -5.16
CA LEU A 97 -11.11 1.60 -6.49
C LEU A 97 -12.30 1.60 -7.45
N ALA A 98 -13.44 1.07 -7.04
CA ALA A 98 -14.66 1.09 -7.86
C ALA A 98 -15.06 2.53 -8.21
N LEU A 99 -15.02 3.45 -7.24
CA LEU A 99 -15.32 4.86 -7.45
C LEU A 99 -14.28 5.54 -8.35
N HIS A 100 -12.99 5.26 -8.17
CA HIS A 100 -11.91 5.76 -9.02
C HIS A 100 -12.09 5.34 -10.48
N LEU A 101 -12.38 4.07 -10.73
CA LEU A 101 -12.65 3.55 -12.07
C LEU A 101 -13.93 4.13 -12.68
N TYR A 102 -14.98 4.32 -11.90
CA TYR A 102 -16.22 4.97 -12.35
C TYR A 102 -15.95 6.40 -12.84
N VAL A 103 -15.28 7.22 -12.01
CA VAL A 103 -14.95 8.61 -12.34
C VAL A 103 -14.00 8.68 -13.53
N PHE A 104 -13.01 7.77 -13.58
CA PHE A 104 -12.09 7.64 -14.71
C PHE A 104 -12.83 7.38 -16.03
N ARG A 105 -13.76 6.45 -16.05
CA ARG A 105 -14.54 6.14 -17.25
C ARG A 105 -15.44 7.30 -17.67
N ARG A 106 -15.92 8.09 -16.72
CA ARG A 106 -16.78 9.26 -17.01
C ARG A 106 -16.01 10.41 -17.65
N HIS A 107 -14.76 10.66 -17.24
CA HIS A 107 -13.97 11.82 -17.67
C HIS A 107 -12.91 11.49 -18.73
N GLY A 108 -12.65 10.20 -18.99
CA GLY A 108 -11.68 9.74 -19.99
C GLY A 108 -10.22 10.02 -19.64
N LEU A 109 -9.35 9.76 -20.61
CA LEU A 109 -7.89 9.94 -20.52
C LEU A 109 -7.46 11.29 -21.09
N THR A 110 -6.35 11.84 -20.55
CA THR A 110 -5.60 12.91 -21.20
C THR A 110 -4.53 12.28 -22.07
N VAL A 111 -4.61 12.49 -23.37
CA VAL A 111 -3.55 12.07 -24.29
C VAL A 111 -2.63 13.28 -24.50
N HIS A 112 -1.38 13.13 -24.08
CA HIS A 112 -0.34 14.13 -24.35
C HIS A 112 0.32 13.79 -25.69
N GLN A 113 0.02 14.55 -26.74
CA GLN A 113 0.45 14.38 -28.12
C GLN A 113 0.05 13.00 -28.70
N PRO A 114 -1.00 12.95 -29.53
CA PRO A 114 -1.31 11.71 -30.26
C PRO A 114 -0.15 11.37 -31.17
N LYS A 115 0.61 10.33 -30.81
CA LYS A 115 1.58 9.74 -31.74
C LYS A 115 0.77 9.18 -32.91
N LYS A 116 1.29 9.33 -34.13
CA LYS A 116 0.76 8.67 -35.35
C LYS A 116 1.01 7.15 -35.34
N ASN A 117 0.73 6.49 -34.23
CA ASN A 117 0.79 5.04 -34.20
C ASN A 117 -0.59 4.49 -34.59
N PRO A 118 -0.67 3.39 -35.33
CA PRO A 118 -1.93 2.76 -35.65
C PRO A 118 -2.65 2.42 -34.35
N ASP A 119 -3.98 2.62 -34.35
CA ASP A 119 -4.82 2.23 -33.23
C ASP A 119 -4.73 0.72 -33.00
N THR A 120 -4.56 0.33 -31.76
CA THR A 120 -4.59 -1.07 -31.34
C THR A 120 -5.86 -1.35 -30.56
N THR A 121 -6.36 -2.58 -30.65
CA THR A 121 -7.56 -2.96 -29.90
C THR A 121 -7.21 -3.26 -28.45
N PHE A 122 -8.16 -2.96 -27.54
CA PHE A 122 -8.00 -3.37 -26.14
C PHE A 122 -8.01 -4.90 -26.03
N TRP A 123 -8.97 -5.53 -26.72
CA TRP A 123 -9.08 -6.98 -26.82
C TRP A 123 -8.84 -7.39 -28.30
N PRO A 124 -7.94 -8.34 -28.59
CA PRO A 124 -7.07 -9.09 -27.67
C PRO A 124 -5.71 -8.43 -27.38
N ASP A 125 -5.30 -7.40 -28.15
CA ASP A 125 -3.91 -6.93 -28.23
C ASP A 125 -3.35 -6.44 -26.88
N GLN A 126 -4.04 -5.51 -26.24
CA GLN A 126 -3.56 -4.94 -24.96
C GLN A 126 -3.66 -5.97 -23.83
N VAL A 127 -4.75 -6.72 -23.80
CA VAL A 127 -4.97 -7.73 -22.74
C VAL A 127 -3.92 -8.84 -22.81
N LEU A 128 -3.49 -9.27 -24.00
CA LEU A 128 -2.42 -10.25 -24.13
C LEU A 128 -1.06 -9.69 -23.66
N LYS A 129 -0.75 -8.45 -24.00
CA LYS A 129 0.49 -7.78 -23.54
C LYS A 129 0.52 -7.68 -22.02
N ASP A 130 -0.58 -7.23 -21.42
CA ASP A 130 -0.70 -7.10 -19.97
C ASP A 130 -0.63 -8.49 -19.29
N GLY A 131 -1.27 -9.49 -19.87
CA GLY A 131 -1.21 -10.88 -19.41
C GLY A 131 0.22 -11.43 -19.41
N VAL A 132 0.96 -11.25 -20.48
CA VAL A 132 2.37 -11.67 -20.57
C VAL A 132 3.23 -10.94 -19.55
N ALA A 133 3.05 -9.62 -19.39
CA ALA A 133 3.77 -8.83 -18.39
C ALA A 133 3.46 -9.32 -16.96
N CYS A 134 2.20 -9.55 -16.64
CA CYS A 134 1.77 -10.06 -15.33
C CYS A 134 2.36 -11.46 -15.05
N LEU A 135 2.33 -12.37 -16.03
CA LEU A 135 2.94 -13.69 -15.90
C LEU A 135 4.46 -13.60 -15.71
N GLY A 136 5.14 -12.69 -16.40
CA GLY A 136 6.57 -12.44 -16.22
C GLY A 136 6.89 -12.00 -14.80
N VAL A 137 6.15 -11.03 -14.26
CA VAL A 137 6.32 -10.57 -12.87
C VAL A 137 6.03 -11.70 -11.88
N LEU A 138 4.93 -12.45 -12.09
CA LEU A 138 4.59 -13.59 -11.24
C LEU A 138 5.68 -14.65 -11.25
N ALA A 139 6.23 -15.00 -12.42
CA ALA A 139 7.33 -15.95 -12.52
C ALA A 139 8.56 -15.50 -11.73
N VAL A 140 8.95 -14.22 -11.84
CA VAL A 140 10.07 -13.65 -11.07
C VAL A 140 9.81 -13.73 -9.57
N VAL A 141 8.61 -13.33 -9.10
CA VAL A 141 8.23 -13.41 -7.67
C VAL A 141 8.28 -14.85 -7.17
N LEU A 142 7.73 -15.80 -7.93
CA LEU A 142 7.75 -17.23 -7.56
C LEU A 142 9.18 -17.79 -7.51
N LEU A 143 10.03 -17.44 -8.47
CA LEU A 143 11.44 -17.84 -8.45
C LEU A 143 12.13 -17.32 -7.17
N PHE A 144 11.94 -16.04 -6.81
CA PHE A 144 12.51 -15.52 -5.57
C PHE A 144 11.92 -16.21 -4.34
N ALA A 145 10.61 -16.48 -4.31
CA ALA A 145 9.98 -17.18 -3.19
C ALA A 145 10.51 -18.61 -3.00
N ILE A 146 10.74 -19.33 -4.10
CA ILE A 146 11.25 -20.71 -4.06
C ILE A 146 12.74 -20.76 -3.71
N PHE A 147 13.57 -19.91 -4.31
CA PHE A 147 15.03 -20.01 -4.15
C PHE A 147 15.57 -19.21 -2.97
N LYS A 148 14.95 -18.11 -2.59
CA LYS A 148 15.40 -17.28 -1.46
C LYS A 148 14.54 -17.47 -0.22
N GLY A 149 13.26 -17.71 -0.39
CA GLY A 149 12.31 -17.74 0.72
C GLY A 149 12.18 -16.38 1.42
N ALA A 150 11.47 -16.39 2.53
CA ALA A 150 11.40 -15.27 3.46
C ALA A 150 11.54 -15.82 4.88
N GLU A 151 12.69 -15.58 5.50
CA GLU A 151 12.91 -15.97 6.88
C GLU A 151 12.29 -14.93 7.82
N LEU A 152 11.51 -15.40 8.78
CA LEU A 152 11.02 -14.58 9.87
C LEU A 152 12.17 -14.29 10.83
N SER A 153 12.25 -13.07 11.35
CA SER A 153 13.16 -12.76 12.44
C SER A 153 12.64 -13.39 13.76
N PRO A 154 13.46 -13.45 14.82
CA PRO A 154 13.00 -13.97 16.11
C PRO A 154 11.71 -13.29 16.58
N PRO A 155 10.88 -13.96 17.39
CA PRO A 155 9.64 -13.39 17.95
C PRO A 155 9.90 -12.05 18.62
N ALA A 156 8.92 -11.14 18.52
CA ALA A 156 9.00 -9.80 19.10
C ALA A 156 9.20 -9.88 20.62
N ASP A 157 10.26 -9.23 21.09
CA ASP A 157 10.57 -9.11 22.52
C ASP A 157 10.98 -7.64 22.80
N ALA A 158 10.11 -6.93 23.50
CA ALA A 158 10.32 -5.52 23.84
C ALA A 158 11.53 -5.29 24.77
N ALA A 159 11.94 -6.32 25.52
CA ALA A 159 13.08 -6.24 26.43
C ALA A 159 14.44 -6.40 25.73
N LYS A 160 14.45 -7.00 24.54
CA LYS A 160 15.65 -7.15 23.75
C LYS A 160 15.82 -5.92 22.85
N ALA A 161 16.91 -5.19 23.05
CA ALA A 161 17.31 -4.17 22.10
C ALA A 161 17.33 -4.79 20.68
N TYR A 162 16.83 -4.06 19.69
CA TYR A 162 16.97 -4.46 18.29
C TYR A 162 18.47 -4.60 17.98
N ALA A 163 18.99 -5.78 18.17
CA ALA A 163 20.23 -6.15 17.55
C ALA A 163 19.95 -6.14 16.06
N ALA A 164 20.39 -5.09 15.37
CA ALA A 164 20.32 -5.00 13.92
C ALA A 164 20.65 -6.39 13.40
N ALA A 165 19.76 -6.97 12.59
CA ALA A 165 20.01 -8.26 12.00
C ALA A 165 21.38 -8.17 11.35
N ARG A 166 22.38 -8.76 11.98
CA ARG A 166 23.70 -8.89 11.39
C ARG A 166 23.50 -9.81 10.19
N PRO A 167 23.99 -9.37 9.02
CA PRO A 167 23.94 -10.23 7.84
C PRO A 167 24.65 -11.55 8.09
#